data_4e80699c5eee90f086c2527a37672a1b
#
_entry.id   4e80699c5eee90f086c2527a37672a1b
#
_cell.length_a   1.000
_cell.length_b   1.000
_cell.length_c   1.000
_cell.angle_alpha   90.00
_cell.angle_beta   90.00
_cell.angle_gamma   90.00
#
_symmetry.space_group_name_H-M   'P 1'
#
loop_
_entity.id
_entity.type
_entity.pdbx_description
1 polymer ?
#
loop_
_entity_poly.entity_id
_entity_poly.type
_entity_poly.pdbx_seq_one_letter_code
_entity_poly.pdbx_strand_id
1 'polypeptide(L)' 'MINEEGPAHERVFWIEVYVDDQLIGTGQGKSKKLAEQAAAENAVAAL' A
#
# COMPACT_ATOMS: atom_id res chain seq x y z
N MET A 1 9.98 -23.59 15.05
CA MET A 1 9.96 -23.26 14.81
C MET A 1 9.57 -22.45 14.16
N ILE A 2 9.44 -21.96 13.94
CA ILE A 2 9.01 -21.27 13.50
C ILE A 2 9.50 -20.68 12.51
N ASN A 3 9.47 -20.23 11.94
CA ASN A 3 9.88 -19.84 10.99
C ASN A 3 9.46 -18.69 10.52
N GLU A 4 9.26 -17.89 10.97
CA GLU A 4 8.79 -16.82 10.57
C GLU A 4 9.73 -15.91 10.16
N GLU A 5 10.82 -16.17 10.05
CA GLU A 5 11.78 -15.26 9.81
C GLU A 5 11.65 -14.62 8.51
N GLY A 6 11.51 -15.24 7.48
CA GLY A 6 11.51 -14.62 6.19
C GLY A 6 10.42 -13.65 5.99
N PRO A 7 9.23 -14.06 6.21
CA PRO A 7 8.10 -13.19 5.91
C PRO A 7 8.09 -11.91 6.66
N ALA A 8 8.67 -11.90 7.79
CA ALA A 8 8.61 -10.71 8.57
C ALA A 8 9.33 -9.57 7.91
N HIS A 9 10.38 -9.87 7.18
CA HIS A 9 11.08 -8.82 6.56
C HIS A 9 10.50 -8.44 5.29
N GLU A 10 9.69 -9.26 4.70
CA GLU A 10 9.20 -8.95 3.39
C GLU A 10 7.76 -8.61 3.41
N ARG A 11 7.29 -8.07 4.51
CA ARG A 11 5.92 -7.69 4.62
C ARG A 11 5.63 -6.55 3.68
N VAL A 12 4.54 -6.61 2.98
CA VAL A 12 4.15 -5.57 2.07
C VAL A 12 2.76 -5.10 2.47
N PHE A 13 2.59 -3.79 2.54
CA PHE A 13 1.31 -3.21 2.88
C PHE A 13 0.67 -2.66 1.62
N TRP A 14 -0.63 -2.82 1.51
CA TRP A 14 -1.38 -2.36 0.36
C TRP A 14 -2.40 -1.36 0.82
N ILE A 15 -2.49 -0.24 0.11
CA ILE A 15 -3.44 0.80 0.43
C ILE A 15 -4.22 1.11 -0.82
N GLU A 16 -5.53 1.29 -0.67
CA GLU A 16 -6.38 1.67 -1.78
C GLU A 16 -7.07 2.96 -1.43
N VAL A 17 -7.18 3.85 -2.40
CA VAL A 17 -7.82 5.14 -2.21
C VAL A 17 -9.08 5.17 -3.04
N TYR A 18 -10.20 5.47 -2.40
CA TYR A 18 -11.50 5.51 -3.04
C TYR A 18 -12.11 6.88 -2.90
N VAL A 19 -12.82 7.30 -3.93
CA VAL A 19 -13.61 8.52 -3.89
C VAL A 19 -14.97 8.16 -4.45
N ASP A 20 -16.03 8.38 -3.65
CA ASP A 20 -17.39 8.06 -4.08
C ASP A 20 -17.48 6.62 -4.54
N ASP A 21 -16.91 5.73 -3.75
CA ASP A 21 -16.93 4.29 -4.03
C ASP A 21 -16.18 3.91 -5.28
N GLN A 22 -15.37 4.79 -5.79
CA GLN A 22 -14.62 4.49 -6.99
C GLN A 22 -13.14 4.44 -6.64
N LEU A 23 -12.47 3.37 -7.01
CA LEU A 23 -11.06 3.23 -6.73
C LEU A 23 -10.28 4.16 -7.64
N ILE A 24 -9.51 5.06 -7.07
CA ILE A 24 -8.75 6.01 -7.86
C ILE A 24 -7.25 5.81 -7.75
N GLY A 25 -6.78 5.05 -6.79
CA GLY A 25 -5.35 4.83 -6.68
C GLY A 25 -5.05 3.69 -5.75
N THR A 26 -3.93 3.03 -5.99
CA THR A 26 -3.44 1.99 -5.10
C THR A 26 -1.97 2.20 -4.88
N GLY A 27 -1.47 1.69 -3.79
CA GLY A 27 -0.05 1.77 -3.49
C GLY A 27 0.37 0.64 -2.60
N GLN A 28 1.66 0.36 -2.62
CA GLN A 28 2.20 -0.66 -1.75
C GLN A 28 3.57 -0.22 -1.30
N GLY A 29 4.01 -0.75 -0.19
CA GLY A 29 5.29 -0.41 0.34
C GLY A 29 5.65 -1.32 1.48
N LYS A 30 6.87 -1.22 1.94
CA LYS A 30 7.35 -2.05 3.02
C LYS A 30 6.88 -1.56 4.37
N SER A 31 6.29 -0.40 4.44
CA SER A 31 5.68 0.08 5.65
C SER A 31 4.37 0.71 5.28
N LYS A 32 3.51 0.85 6.28
CA LYS A 32 2.23 1.45 6.04
C LYS A 32 2.38 2.86 5.49
N LYS A 33 3.31 3.60 6.02
CA LYS A 33 3.52 4.96 5.56
C LYS A 33 3.95 5.01 4.11
N LEU A 34 4.83 4.12 3.71
CA LEU A 34 5.26 4.07 2.33
C LEU A 34 4.12 3.69 1.41
N ALA A 35 3.30 2.74 1.85
CA ALA A 35 2.17 2.33 1.04
C ALA A 35 1.17 3.47 0.89
N GLU A 36 0.95 4.22 1.96
CA GLU A 36 0.04 5.35 1.90
C GLU A 36 0.56 6.41 0.96
N GLN A 37 1.85 6.69 1.00
CA GLN A 37 2.40 7.68 0.10
C GLN A 37 2.27 7.26 -1.34
N ALA A 38 2.55 6.01 -1.62
CA ALA A 38 2.44 5.51 -2.97
C ALA A 38 0.99 5.59 -3.46
N ALA A 39 0.06 5.21 -2.61
CA ALA A 39 -1.34 5.25 -2.99
C ALA A 39 -1.79 6.69 -3.23
N ALA A 40 -1.34 7.60 -2.40
CA ALA A 40 -1.73 8.99 -2.56
C ALA A 40 -1.19 9.57 -3.85
N GLU A 41 0.04 9.24 -4.18
CA GLU A 41 0.63 9.74 -5.41
C GLU A 41 -0.12 9.20 -6.61
N ASN A 42 -0.47 7.93 -6.57
CA ASN A 42 -1.21 7.34 -7.67
C ASN A 42 -2.60 7.94 -7.79
N ALA A 43 -3.23 8.22 -6.68
CA ALA A 43 -4.56 8.83 -6.70
C ALA A 43 -4.50 10.24 -7.27
N VAL A 44 -3.50 11.00 -6.88
CA VAL A 44 -3.37 12.35 -7.38
C VAL A 44 -3.10 12.35 -8.87
N ALA A 45 -2.30 11.41 -9.33
CA ALA A 45 -2.02 11.33 -10.75
C ALA A 45 -3.26 10.96 -11.55
N ALA A 46 -4.22 10.31 -10.92
CA ALA A 46 -5.44 9.93 -11.62
C ALA A 46 -6.45 11.06 -11.67
N LEU A 47 -6.24 12.09 -10.89
CA LEU A 47 -7.12 13.23 -10.94
C LEU A 47 -6.75 14.12 -12.11
#